data_941b79c45d7e3d703d63b485cbfa4fd8
#
_entry.id   941b79c45d7e3d703d63b485cbfa4fd8
#
_cell.length_a   1.000
_cell.length_b   1.000
_cell.length_c   1.000
_cell.angle_alpha   90.00
_cell.angle_beta   90.00
_cell.angle_gamma   90.00
#
_symmetry.space_group_name_H-M   'P 1'
#
loop_
_entity.id
_entity.type
_entity.pdbx_description
1 polymer ?
#
loop_
_entity_poly.entity_id
_entity_poly.type
_entity_poly.pdbx_seq_one_letter_code
_entity_poly.pdbx_strand_id
1 'polypeptide(L)'
;MEKEKLKKLIQLTHTILETKDLKKALKIAVKEIKEIIEVDRVTIFIYSQSANMLWTYLADGLEKLIIPADKGIVGYVVKHKTIKKVNDTSKEPLFYKEVDEQTGYTTKNILTLPLIGIDNRLIGVVQLLNKDGGFTPKDITIAHMFSQYITPPLEMLLDTHQKITEEDYYNDYLI
;
A
#
# COMPACT_ATOMS: atom_id res chain seq x y z
N MET A 1 -5.28 1.38 24.93
CA MET A 1 -4.68 1.96 23.69
C MET A 1 -4.31 0.90 22.65
N GLU A 2 -3.43 -0.07 22.95
CA GLU A 2 -3.08 -1.14 21.99
C GLU A 2 -4.24 -2.07 21.64
N LYS A 3 -5.00 -2.50 22.63
CA LYS A 3 -6.19 -3.35 22.45
C LYS A 3 -7.24 -2.70 21.53
N GLU A 4 -7.36 -1.39 21.58
CA GLU A 4 -8.29 -0.63 20.75
C GLU A 4 -7.80 -0.49 19.31
N LYS A 5 -6.50 -0.27 19.09
CA LYS A 5 -5.87 -0.30 17.76
C LYS A 5 -6.02 -1.67 17.11
N LEU A 6 -5.78 -2.74 17.86
CA LEU A 6 -5.99 -4.11 17.38
C LEU A 6 -7.44 -4.39 16.99
N LYS A 7 -8.40 -3.94 17.81
CA LYS A 7 -9.83 -4.06 17.49
C LYS A 7 -10.19 -3.35 16.18
N LYS A 8 -9.66 -2.15 15.96
CA LYS A 8 -9.84 -1.41 14.70
C LYS A 8 -9.28 -2.17 13.50
N LEU A 9 -8.10 -2.78 13.62
CA LEU A 9 -7.51 -3.58 12.54
C LEU A 9 -8.35 -4.81 12.19
N ILE A 10 -8.90 -5.51 13.18
CA ILE A 10 -9.81 -6.65 12.95
C ILE A 10 -11.10 -6.18 12.27
N GLN A 11 -11.69 -5.08 12.72
CA GLN A 11 -12.88 -4.51 12.09
C GLN A 11 -12.62 -4.10 10.64
N LEU A 12 -11.43 -3.55 10.36
CA LEU A 12 -11.02 -3.17 9.01
C LEU A 12 -11.04 -4.37 8.05
N THR A 13 -10.57 -5.54 8.48
CA THR A 13 -10.61 -6.76 7.65
C THR A 13 -12.04 -7.08 7.23
N HIS A 14 -13.00 -7.07 8.16
CA HIS A 14 -14.42 -7.31 7.85
C HIS A 14 -14.97 -6.26 6.89
N THR A 15 -14.68 -4.98 7.13
CA THR A 15 -15.16 -3.89 6.27
C THR A 15 -14.63 -4.00 4.83
N ILE A 16 -13.37 -4.41 4.66
CA ILE A 16 -12.79 -4.63 3.33
C ILE A 16 -13.46 -5.82 2.63
N LEU A 17 -13.68 -6.93 3.33
CA LEU A 17 -14.35 -8.11 2.79
C LEU A 17 -15.79 -7.82 2.33
N GLU A 18 -16.49 -6.95 3.04
CA GLU A 18 -17.88 -6.57 2.71
C GLU A 18 -17.99 -5.60 1.53
N THR A 19 -16.93 -4.86 1.24
CA THR A 19 -17.02 -3.75 0.27
C THR A 19 -17.09 -4.20 -1.19
N LYS A 20 -16.58 -5.36 -1.56
CA LYS A 20 -16.55 -5.91 -2.94
C LYS A 20 -15.98 -4.98 -4.03
N ASP A 21 -15.41 -3.85 -3.65
CA ASP A 21 -14.87 -2.81 -4.53
C ASP A 21 -13.44 -2.49 -4.11
N LEU A 22 -12.48 -2.78 -4.98
CA LEU A 22 -11.05 -2.61 -4.70
C LEU A 22 -10.69 -1.16 -4.38
N LYS A 23 -11.21 -0.20 -5.14
CA LYS A 23 -10.92 1.22 -4.94
C LYS A 23 -11.44 1.72 -3.60
N LYS A 24 -12.65 1.31 -3.22
CA LYS A 24 -13.25 1.61 -1.94
C LYS A 24 -12.49 0.95 -0.79
N ALA A 25 -12.07 -0.31 -0.97
CA ALA A 25 -11.25 -1.04 0.00
C ALA A 25 -9.92 -0.34 0.28
N LEU A 26 -9.21 0.10 -0.76
CA LEU A 26 -7.95 0.84 -0.63
C LEU A 26 -8.16 2.18 0.09
N LYS A 27 -9.23 2.92 -0.23
CA LYS A 27 -9.57 4.18 0.47
C LYS A 27 -9.81 3.98 1.96
N ILE A 28 -10.57 2.94 2.32
CA ILE A 28 -10.87 2.61 3.73
C ILE A 28 -9.56 2.23 4.45
N ALA A 29 -8.75 1.36 3.86
CA ALA A 29 -7.49 0.93 4.46
C ALA A 29 -6.51 2.08 4.67
N VAL A 30 -6.35 2.97 3.70
CA VAL A 30 -5.52 4.18 3.79
C VAL A 30 -5.99 5.08 4.93
N LYS A 31 -7.29 5.36 5.02
CA LYS A 31 -7.85 6.20 6.07
C LYS A 31 -7.58 5.63 7.47
N GLU A 32 -7.87 4.36 7.67
CA GLU A 32 -7.73 3.71 8.99
C GLU A 32 -6.26 3.67 9.46
N ILE A 33 -5.33 3.25 8.61
CA ILE A 33 -3.92 3.18 9.03
C ILE A 33 -3.32 4.57 9.26
N LYS A 34 -3.73 5.57 8.48
CA LYS A 34 -3.32 6.96 8.66
C LYS A 34 -3.68 7.46 10.06
N GLU A 35 -4.89 7.18 10.52
CA GLU A 35 -5.37 7.57 11.85
C GLU A 35 -4.70 6.76 12.97
N ILE A 36 -4.49 5.45 12.76
CA ILE A 36 -3.90 4.55 13.77
C ILE A 36 -2.43 4.88 14.05
N ILE A 37 -1.64 5.18 13.01
CA ILE A 37 -0.20 5.47 13.11
C ILE A 37 0.06 6.97 13.29
N GLU A 38 -0.92 7.83 12.93
CA GLU A 38 -0.79 9.28 13.00
C GLU A 38 0.31 9.80 12.06
N VAL A 39 0.18 9.50 10.78
CA VAL A 39 1.08 9.96 9.71
C VAL A 39 0.39 10.97 8.80
N ASP A 40 1.18 11.76 8.09
CA ASP A 40 0.64 12.77 7.18
C ASP A 40 0.06 12.14 5.90
N ARG A 41 0.73 11.15 5.31
CA ARG A 41 0.29 10.50 4.08
C ARG A 41 0.47 8.99 4.13
N VAL A 42 -0.47 8.29 3.51
CA VAL A 42 -0.40 6.84 3.28
C VAL A 42 -0.70 6.55 1.82
N THR A 43 0.05 5.64 1.22
CA THR A 43 -0.23 5.10 -0.11
C THR A 43 -0.16 3.59 -0.08
N ILE A 44 -1.16 2.93 -0.64
CA ILE A 44 -1.15 1.48 -0.85
C ILE A 44 -1.03 1.25 -2.34
N PHE A 45 0.11 0.71 -2.76
CA PHE A 45 0.38 0.34 -4.14
C PHE A 45 0.07 -1.13 -4.38
N ILE A 46 -0.57 -1.42 -5.49
CA ILE A 46 -0.74 -2.78 -6.00
C ILE A 46 0.41 -3.10 -6.95
N TYR A 47 0.97 -4.30 -6.84
CA TYR A 47 2.08 -4.75 -7.66
C TYR A 47 1.61 -5.54 -8.87
N SER A 48 1.99 -5.09 -10.05
CA SER A 48 1.86 -5.84 -11.30
C SER A 48 3.17 -6.52 -11.62
N GLN A 49 3.25 -7.83 -11.39
CA GLN A 49 4.47 -8.60 -11.64
C GLN A 49 4.82 -8.65 -13.13
N SER A 50 3.84 -8.82 -14.01
CA SER A 50 4.04 -8.87 -15.46
C SER A 50 4.60 -7.57 -16.05
N ALA A 51 4.15 -6.42 -15.53
CA ALA A 51 4.61 -5.11 -15.95
C ALA A 51 5.81 -4.59 -15.15
N ASN A 52 6.16 -5.23 -14.02
CA ASN A 52 7.12 -4.73 -13.02
C ASN A 52 6.85 -3.29 -12.59
N MET A 53 5.57 -2.99 -12.33
CA MET A 53 5.07 -1.67 -11.95
C MET A 53 4.25 -1.75 -10.67
N LEU A 54 4.24 -0.64 -9.95
CA LEU A 54 3.34 -0.40 -8.82
C LEU A 54 2.30 0.63 -9.22
N TRP A 55 1.05 0.42 -8.85
CA TRP A 55 -0.02 1.36 -9.14
C TRP A 55 -0.98 1.54 -7.97
N THR A 56 -1.60 2.70 -7.89
CA THR A 56 -2.64 3.03 -6.92
C THR A 56 -3.63 4.01 -7.52
N TYR A 57 -4.81 4.14 -6.92
CA TYR A 57 -5.73 5.23 -7.24
C TYR A 57 -5.31 6.50 -6.50
N LEU A 58 -5.33 7.63 -7.20
CA LEU A 58 -5.17 8.94 -6.57
C LEU A 58 -6.36 9.25 -5.64
N ALA A 59 -6.19 10.25 -4.78
CA ALA A 59 -7.18 10.60 -3.75
C ALA A 59 -8.55 10.95 -4.31
N ASP A 60 -8.62 11.54 -5.51
CA ASP A 60 -9.86 11.82 -6.27
C ASP A 60 -10.49 10.56 -6.86
N GLY A 61 -9.69 9.50 -7.00
CA GLY A 61 -10.07 8.20 -7.52
C GLY A 61 -10.41 8.14 -9.01
N LEU A 62 -10.13 9.18 -9.76
CA LEU A 62 -10.35 9.24 -11.21
C LEU A 62 -9.11 8.75 -11.97
N GLU A 63 -7.92 9.00 -11.42
CA GLU A 63 -6.65 8.66 -12.03
C GLU A 63 -5.88 7.61 -11.22
N LYS A 64 -5.00 6.87 -11.90
CA LYS A 64 -4.04 5.96 -11.28
C LYS A 64 -2.66 6.61 -11.29
N LEU A 65 -1.97 6.53 -10.16
CA LEU A 65 -0.53 6.76 -10.09
C LEU A 65 0.19 5.45 -10.38
N ILE A 66 1.09 5.46 -11.35
CA ILE A 66 1.89 4.28 -11.74
C ILE A 66 3.36 4.63 -11.61
N ILE A 67 4.11 3.81 -10.89
CA ILE A 67 5.55 3.99 -10.68
C ILE A 67 6.32 2.69 -10.97
N PRO A 68 7.60 2.77 -11.36
CA PRO A 68 8.45 1.59 -11.50
C PRO A 68 8.61 0.84 -10.16
N ALA A 69 8.56 -0.50 -10.22
CA ALA A 69 8.70 -1.33 -9.03
C ALA A 69 10.16 -1.64 -8.66
N ASP A 70 11.13 -1.11 -9.40
CA ASP A 70 12.56 -1.32 -9.18
C ASP A 70 13.31 -0.08 -8.68
N LYS A 71 12.60 1.02 -8.39
CA LYS A 71 13.18 2.29 -7.97
C LYS A 71 12.92 2.59 -6.49
N GLY A 72 13.89 3.27 -5.89
CA GLY A 72 13.74 3.85 -4.56
C GLY A 72 13.51 2.85 -3.43
N ILE A 73 12.90 3.33 -2.37
CA ILE A 73 12.57 2.54 -1.17
C ILE A 73 11.52 1.47 -1.48
N VAL A 74 10.53 1.79 -2.31
CA VAL A 74 9.53 0.78 -2.76
C VAL A 74 10.20 -0.36 -3.52
N GLY A 75 11.13 -0.05 -4.43
CA GLY A 75 11.88 -1.06 -5.18
C GLY A 75 12.70 -1.97 -4.29
N TYR A 76 13.32 -1.43 -3.25
CA TYR A 76 13.99 -2.23 -2.24
C TYR A 76 13.02 -3.22 -1.56
N VAL A 77 11.86 -2.74 -1.13
CA VAL A 77 10.84 -3.57 -0.46
C VAL A 77 10.25 -4.62 -1.41
N VAL A 78 9.99 -4.27 -2.67
CA VAL A 78 9.55 -5.24 -3.69
C VAL A 78 10.56 -6.36 -3.87
N LYS A 79 11.84 -6.02 -4.00
CA LYS A 79 12.93 -6.99 -4.23
C LYS A 79 13.17 -7.90 -3.02
N HIS A 80 13.22 -7.32 -1.82
CA HIS A 80 13.64 -8.03 -0.61
C HIS A 80 12.46 -8.57 0.21
N LYS A 81 11.24 -8.13 -0.05
CA LYS A 81 10.02 -8.48 0.71
C LYS A 81 10.18 -8.24 2.22
N THR A 82 10.88 -7.17 2.58
CA THR A 82 11.17 -6.79 3.96
C THR A 82 10.73 -5.36 4.24
N ILE A 83 10.45 -5.06 5.50
CA ILE A 83 10.12 -3.72 5.96
C ILE A 83 11.35 -2.81 5.86
N LYS A 84 11.17 -1.62 5.30
CA LYS A 84 12.21 -0.59 5.27
C LYS A 84 11.72 0.66 6.01
N LYS A 85 12.43 1.03 7.08
CA LYS A 85 12.23 2.28 7.82
C LYS A 85 13.35 3.26 7.50
N VAL A 86 12.97 4.50 7.21
CA VAL A 86 13.90 5.64 7.00
C VAL A 86 13.37 6.83 7.80
N ASN A 87 14.06 7.22 8.86
CA ASN A 87 13.66 8.36 9.68
C ASN A 87 14.27 9.70 9.23
N ASP A 88 15.21 9.67 8.27
CA ASP A 88 15.79 10.86 7.64
C ASP A 88 16.08 10.57 6.17
N THR A 89 15.17 10.97 5.30
CA THR A 89 15.28 10.75 3.85
C THR A 89 16.44 11.51 3.22
N SER A 90 16.91 12.61 3.84
CA SER A 90 18.05 13.39 3.34
C SER A 90 19.36 12.60 3.35
N LYS A 91 19.43 11.55 4.18
CA LYS A 91 20.61 10.67 4.34
C LYS A 91 20.43 9.29 3.71
N GLU A 92 19.27 9.03 3.08
CA GLU A 92 18.96 7.73 2.49
C GLU A 92 19.28 7.70 0.99
N PRO A 93 20.31 6.96 0.56
CA PRO A 93 20.71 6.92 -0.87
C PRO A 93 19.64 6.33 -1.79
N LEU A 94 18.77 5.46 -1.25
CA LEU A 94 17.69 4.83 -2.03
C LEU A 94 16.46 5.73 -2.18
N PHE A 95 16.43 6.90 -1.52
CA PHE A 95 15.27 7.77 -1.59
C PHE A 95 15.11 8.38 -3.00
N TYR A 96 13.97 8.06 -3.64
CA TYR A 96 13.66 8.51 -4.99
C TYR A 96 12.90 9.84 -4.94
N LYS A 97 13.63 10.94 -5.14
CA LYS A 97 13.14 12.32 -4.98
C LYS A 97 12.17 12.77 -6.07
N GLU A 98 12.17 12.11 -7.23
CA GLU A 98 11.39 12.54 -8.39
C GLU A 98 9.88 12.63 -8.10
N VAL A 99 9.34 11.74 -7.25
CA VAL A 99 7.93 11.79 -6.86
C VAL A 99 7.61 13.03 -6.02
N ASP A 100 8.52 13.41 -5.11
CA ASP A 100 8.38 14.62 -4.30
C ASP A 100 8.47 15.87 -5.21
N GLU A 101 9.41 15.88 -6.14
CA GLU A 101 9.58 16.98 -7.10
C GLU A 101 8.36 17.16 -8.00
N GLN A 102 7.77 16.05 -8.49
CA GLN A 102 6.58 16.09 -9.34
C GLN A 102 5.32 16.51 -8.60
N THR A 103 5.20 16.15 -7.32
CA THR A 103 3.97 16.38 -6.51
C THR A 103 4.05 17.63 -5.63
N GLY A 104 5.23 18.25 -5.50
CA GLY A 104 5.48 19.35 -4.57
C GLY A 104 5.43 18.95 -3.09
N TYR A 105 5.42 17.64 -2.81
CA TYR A 105 5.42 17.09 -1.46
C TYR A 105 6.85 16.93 -0.94
N THR A 106 7.08 17.15 0.35
CA THR A 106 8.39 16.94 0.98
C THR A 106 8.32 15.76 1.94
N THR A 107 8.95 14.66 1.57
CA THR A 107 9.05 13.46 2.41
C THR A 107 10.27 13.55 3.33
N LYS A 108 10.04 13.56 4.64
CA LYS A 108 11.09 13.63 5.68
C LYS A 108 11.44 12.28 6.25
N ASN A 109 10.44 11.44 6.47
CA ASN A 109 10.62 10.07 6.93
C ASN A 109 9.59 9.13 6.30
N ILE A 110 9.95 7.85 6.22
CA ILE A 110 9.20 6.84 5.48
C ILE A 110 9.24 5.49 6.22
N LEU A 111 8.11 4.82 6.26
CA LEU A 111 7.99 3.41 6.61
C LEU A 111 7.30 2.69 5.46
N THR A 112 7.98 1.73 4.85
CA THR A 112 7.46 0.95 3.72
C THR A 112 7.41 -0.53 4.07
N LEU A 113 6.26 -1.15 3.80
CA LEU A 113 6.00 -2.56 4.13
C LEU A 113 5.48 -3.32 2.90
N PRO A 114 5.90 -4.59 2.71
CA PRO A 114 5.33 -5.43 1.68
C PRO A 114 3.96 -5.97 2.11
N LEU A 115 3.07 -6.14 1.16
CA LEU A 115 1.84 -6.91 1.29
C LEU A 115 2.08 -8.30 0.69
N ILE A 116 2.30 -9.28 1.57
CA ILE A 116 2.62 -10.66 1.17
C ILE A 116 1.38 -11.52 1.32
N GLY A 117 0.87 -12.00 0.21
CA GLY A 117 -0.28 -12.89 0.12
C GLY A 117 0.09 -14.37 0.19
N ILE A 118 -0.79 -15.21 -0.33
CA ILE A 118 -0.65 -16.66 -0.36
C ILE A 118 0.61 -17.04 -1.18
N ASP A 119 1.25 -18.14 -0.80
CA ASP A 119 2.47 -18.67 -1.46
C ASP A 119 3.62 -17.66 -1.54
N ASN A 120 3.72 -16.76 -0.55
CA ASN A 120 4.74 -15.72 -0.52
C ASN A 120 4.68 -14.77 -1.74
N ARG A 121 3.51 -14.64 -2.35
CA ARG A 121 3.26 -13.73 -3.47
C ARG A 121 3.21 -12.28 -2.97
N LEU A 122 4.03 -11.41 -3.56
CA LEU A 122 3.93 -9.98 -3.30
C LEU A 122 2.72 -9.42 -4.08
N ILE A 123 1.74 -8.87 -3.40
CA ILE A 123 0.55 -8.25 -4.00
C ILE A 123 0.63 -6.73 -4.02
N GLY A 124 1.48 -6.15 -3.20
CA GLY A 124 1.61 -4.70 -3.13
C GLY A 124 2.58 -4.24 -2.06
N VAL A 125 2.59 -2.93 -1.86
CA VAL A 125 3.45 -2.23 -0.90
C VAL A 125 2.65 -1.12 -0.22
N VAL A 126 2.82 -0.96 1.08
CA VAL A 126 2.27 0.17 1.85
C VAL A 126 3.39 1.14 2.18
N GLN A 127 3.19 2.43 1.89
CA GLN A 127 4.06 3.51 2.33
C GLN A 127 3.35 4.43 3.30
N LEU A 128 3.99 4.67 4.44
CA LEU A 128 3.57 5.66 5.43
C LEU A 128 4.61 6.78 5.43
N LEU A 129 4.18 8.02 5.26
CA LEU A 129 5.04 9.18 5.06
C LEU A 129 4.79 10.23 6.14
N ASN A 130 5.88 10.80 6.62
CA ASN A 130 5.89 11.95 7.53
C ASN A 130 5.11 11.74 8.83
N LYS A 131 5.71 10.97 9.72
CA LYS A 131 5.31 10.88 11.13
C LYS A 131 6.12 11.88 11.95
N ASP A 132 5.44 12.68 12.76
CA ASP A 132 6.10 13.56 13.71
C ASP A 132 6.95 12.75 14.70
N GLY A 133 8.22 13.17 14.88
CA GLY A 133 9.19 12.45 15.69
C GLY A 133 9.74 11.16 15.05
N GLY A 134 9.33 10.82 13.83
CA GLY A 134 9.76 9.61 13.12
C GLY A 134 9.03 8.33 13.57
N PHE A 135 9.33 7.23 12.89
CA PHE A 135 8.74 5.91 13.16
C PHE A 135 9.47 5.19 14.29
N THR A 136 8.70 4.72 15.27
CA THR A 136 9.17 3.94 16.43
C THR A 136 9.04 2.43 16.16
N PRO A 137 9.70 1.56 16.97
CA PRO A 137 9.49 0.11 16.89
C PRO A 137 8.01 -0.29 17.07
N LYS A 138 7.27 0.45 17.86
CA LYS A 138 5.83 0.23 18.06
C LYS A 138 5.03 0.52 16.80
N ASP A 139 5.34 1.60 16.08
CA ASP A 139 4.70 1.91 14.80
C ASP A 139 4.95 0.82 13.77
N ILE A 140 6.18 0.27 13.73
CA ILE A 140 6.53 -0.84 12.85
C ILE A 140 5.68 -2.07 13.17
N THR A 141 5.54 -2.42 14.45
CA THR A 141 4.71 -3.56 14.88
C THR A 141 3.26 -3.38 14.45
N ILE A 142 2.67 -2.22 14.68
CA ILE A 142 1.28 -1.93 14.30
C ILE A 142 1.11 -1.94 12.78
N ALA A 143 2.02 -1.32 12.04
CA ALA A 143 1.99 -1.29 10.59
C ALA A 143 2.17 -2.70 9.98
N HIS A 144 3.03 -3.53 10.59
CA HIS A 144 3.17 -4.93 10.18
C HIS A 144 1.89 -5.73 10.42
N MET A 145 1.26 -5.59 11.57
CA MET A 145 -0.06 -6.19 11.84
C MET A 145 -1.09 -5.72 10.81
N PHE A 146 -1.15 -4.42 10.53
CA PHE A 146 -2.02 -3.88 9.51
C PHE A 146 -1.81 -4.56 8.15
N SER A 147 -0.56 -4.68 7.68
CA SER A 147 -0.27 -5.35 6.42
C SER A 147 -0.76 -6.80 6.40
N GLN A 148 -0.61 -7.54 7.50
CA GLN A 148 -1.10 -8.91 7.62
C GLN A 148 -2.63 -9.01 7.60
N TYR A 149 -3.34 -8.05 8.22
CA TYR A 149 -4.81 -8.06 8.27
C TYR A 149 -5.47 -7.62 6.96
N ILE A 150 -4.87 -6.69 6.22
CA ILE A 150 -5.47 -6.21 4.97
C ILE A 150 -5.11 -7.05 3.76
N THR A 151 -3.99 -7.77 3.78
CA THR A 151 -3.51 -8.51 2.61
C THR A 151 -4.49 -9.59 2.13
N PRO A 152 -5.02 -10.49 2.97
CA PRO A 152 -5.94 -11.52 2.49
C PRO A 152 -7.21 -10.97 1.81
N PRO A 153 -7.94 -10.02 2.39
CA PRO A 153 -9.12 -9.47 1.73
C PRO A 153 -8.78 -8.67 0.46
N LEU A 154 -7.64 -7.98 0.42
CA LEU A 154 -7.20 -7.30 -0.81
C LEU A 154 -6.84 -8.29 -1.90
N GLU A 155 -6.17 -9.38 -1.57
CA GLU A 155 -5.83 -10.44 -2.53
C GLU A 155 -7.08 -11.05 -3.15
N MET A 156 -8.11 -11.34 -2.35
CA MET A 156 -9.41 -11.82 -2.84
C MET A 156 -10.08 -10.83 -3.79
N LEU A 157 -10.05 -9.53 -3.47
CA LEU A 157 -10.61 -8.49 -4.33
C LEU A 157 -9.84 -8.34 -5.65
N LEU A 158 -8.51 -8.45 -5.61
CA LEU A 158 -7.66 -8.40 -6.80
C LEU A 158 -7.92 -9.58 -7.72
N ASP A 159 -8.02 -10.79 -7.19
CA ASP A 159 -8.31 -11.99 -8.00
C ASP A 159 -9.70 -11.90 -8.66
N THR A 160 -10.67 -11.33 -7.98
CA THR A 160 -12.01 -11.08 -8.53
C THR A 160 -11.98 -9.97 -9.59
N HIS A 161 -11.24 -8.91 -9.36
CA HIS A 161 -11.11 -7.78 -10.30
C HIS A 161 -10.41 -8.19 -11.59
N GLN A 162 -9.39 -9.03 -11.52
CA GLN A 162 -8.72 -9.58 -12.71
C GLN A 162 -9.65 -10.45 -13.55
N LYS A 163 -10.46 -11.29 -12.94
CA LYS A 163 -11.45 -12.12 -13.66
C LYS A 163 -12.48 -11.29 -14.41
N ILE A 164 -13.00 -10.23 -13.78
CA ILE A 164 -13.98 -9.33 -14.41
C ILE A 164 -13.35 -8.62 -15.62
N THR A 165 -12.12 -8.11 -15.50
CA THR A 165 -11.42 -7.45 -16.61
C THR A 165 -11.07 -8.39 -17.76
N GLU A 166 -10.77 -9.65 -17.49
CA GLU A 166 -10.56 -10.67 -18.52
C GLU A 166 -11.87 -11.02 -19.22
N GLU A 167 -12.98 -11.19 -18.49
CA GLU A 167 -14.30 -11.46 -19.08
C GLU A 167 -14.79 -10.29 -19.93
N ASP A 168 -14.63 -9.05 -19.48
CA ASP A 168 -14.98 -7.84 -20.25
C ASP A 168 -14.14 -7.74 -21.53
N TYR A 169 -12.84 -8.07 -21.47
CA TYR A 169 -11.97 -8.10 -22.63
C TYR A 169 -12.41 -9.14 -23.67
N TYR A 170 -12.78 -10.35 -23.23
CA TYR A 170 -13.27 -11.39 -24.13
C TYR A 170 -14.63 -11.05 -24.73
N ASN A 171 -15.51 -10.42 -23.97
CA ASN A 171 -16.86 -10.01 -24.47
C ASN A 171 -16.79 -8.87 -25.48
N ASP A 172 -15.84 -7.93 -25.36
CA ASP A 172 -15.65 -6.84 -26.32
C ASP A 172 -15.00 -7.27 -27.65
N TYR A 173 -14.34 -8.43 -27.69
CA TYR A 173 -13.64 -8.94 -28.89
C TYR A 173 -14.34 -10.12 -29.58
N LEU A 174 -15.45 -10.63 -29.04
CA LEU A 174 -16.22 -11.76 -29.60
C LEU A 174 -17.54 -11.34 -30.27
N ILE A 175 -17.72 -10.07 -30.61
CA ILE A 175 -18.85 -9.57 -31.40
C ILE A 175 -18.42 -9.30 -32.84
#